data_d89cf38aaa323601d76a032b566905bb
#
_entry.id   d89cf38aaa323601d76a032b566905bb
#
_cell.length_a   1.000
_cell.length_b   1.000
_cell.length_c   1.000
_cell.angle_alpha   90.00
_cell.angle_beta   90.00
_cell.angle_gamma   90.00
#
_symmetry.space_group_name_H-M   'P 1'
#
loop_
_entity.id
_entity.type
_entity.pdbx_description
1 polymer ?
#
loop_
_entity_poly.entity_id
_entity_poly.type
_entity_poly.pdbx_seq_one_letter_code
_entity_poly.pdbx_strand_id
1 'polypeptide(L)'
;LVKDANGNWYLRSQTGAGPDPCVVDPSLPECVPIDPVDPVEPPPPVLRPEAGAYLANQSAALNMFAHRMHDRGPMTAPGDDRHAWARVGRGNVDFSAVGGQLAVDGTTSLLQIGSDVLRTGNASVGVMLGSGRADSSVVSRVTGYSAKGRVRGTAVGVYGTWSQDADGTQGAYIDANLQFGRFDNRVQGIGLEPEHYDSRMASASLETGYTFNVWQGTASALYVQPQLQLSHVDFRADRHVESNGTVIDHADAGGLSGRLGVRVFGHGTAAGNTVQPYLGVNWLRGSGTSTLQFNGDTLGADVPRNRYEMQAGAELKLGQRWGTWGGVSVQRGDHGYRNVGGQLGLRMAW
;
A
#
# COMPACT_ATOMS: atom_id res chain seq x y z
N LEU A 1 22.24 30.28 53.60
CA LEU A 1 22.36 31.72 53.40
C LEU A 1 23.54 32.21 54.25
N VAL A 2 24.55 32.84 53.67
CA VAL A 2 25.74 33.43 54.34
C VAL A 2 25.74 34.89 54.01
N LYS A 3 26.06 35.73 55.04
CA LYS A 3 26.17 37.17 54.91
C LYS A 3 27.65 37.56 54.78
N ASP A 4 27.99 38.35 53.76
CA ASP A 4 29.35 38.83 53.58
C ASP A 4 29.66 40.00 54.48
N ALA A 5 30.94 40.45 54.46
CA ALA A 5 31.41 41.56 55.28
C ALA A 5 30.72 42.90 54.91
N ASN A 6 30.09 43.01 53.77
CA ASN A 6 29.36 44.19 53.28
C ASN A 6 27.83 44.10 53.50
N GLY A 7 27.36 43.05 54.16
CA GLY A 7 25.98 42.92 54.57
C GLY A 7 25.05 42.23 53.51
N ASN A 8 25.57 41.76 52.36
CA ASN A 8 24.81 41.09 51.36
C ASN A 8 24.60 39.60 51.69
N TRP A 9 23.46 39.06 51.31
CA TRP A 9 23.12 37.65 51.51
C TRP A 9 23.37 36.84 50.27
N TYR A 10 24.08 35.70 50.40
CA TYR A 10 24.37 34.77 49.33
C TYR A 10 23.91 33.37 49.70
N LEU A 11 23.43 32.65 48.73
CA LEU A 11 23.25 31.18 48.80
C LEU A 11 24.63 30.55 48.53
N ARG A 12 25.21 29.91 49.56
CA ARG A 12 26.35 29.02 49.36
C ARG A 12 25.89 27.57 49.44
N SER A 13 26.35 26.78 48.51
CA SER A 13 26.16 25.33 48.49
C SER A 13 27.10 24.60 49.48
N GLN A 14 28.08 25.31 50.05
CA GLN A 14 29.01 24.76 51.06
C GLN A 14 29.25 25.76 52.17
N THR A 15 29.05 25.35 53.40
CA THR A 15 29.54 26.04 54.61
C THR A 15 30.96 25.57 54.88
N GLY A 16 31.95 26.46 54.77
CA GLY A 16 33.39 26.39 55.09
C GLY A 16 34.02 25.00 55.27
N ALA A 17 35.24 24.83 54.83
CA ALA A 17 35.97 23.57 54.75
C ALA A 17 36.10 22.82 56.10
N GLY A 18 35.04 22.06 56.38
CA GLY A 18 35.19 20.82 57.17
C GLY A 18 35.70 19.71 56.24
N PRO A 19 36.36 18.68 56.75
CA PRO A 19 36.72 17.55 55.96
C PRO A 19 35.42 16.96 55.28
N ASP A 20 35.55 16.62 54.03
CA ASP A 20 34.47 16.02 53.25
C ASP A 20 33.86 14.85 54.06
N PRO A 21 32.56 14.86 54.38
CA PRO A 21 31.92 13.80 55.15
C PRO A 21 32.20 12.41 54.59
N CYS A 22 32.34 12.29 53.27
CA CYS A 22 32.64 11.03 52.60
C CYS A 22 34.08 10.53 52.78
N VAL A 23 35.00 11.43 53.16
CA VAL A 23 36.37 11.08 53.56
C VAL A 23 36.42 10.61 55.00
N VAL A 24 35.51 11.14 55.84
CA VAL A 24 35.43 10.80 57.27
C VAL A 24 34.65 9.48 57.50
N ASP A 25 33.55 9.30 56.79
CA ASP A 25 32.75 8.08 56.84
C ASP A 25 32.20 7.73 55.42
N PRO A 26 32.88 6.87 54.68
CA PRO A 26 32.45 6.41 53.34
C PRO A 26 31.16 5.60 53.32
N SER A 27 30.64 5.16 54.48
CA SER A 27 29.42 4.36 54.58
C SER A 27 28.14 5.19 54.66
N LEU A 28 28.27 6.52 54.73
CA LEU A 28 27.10 7.39 54.70
C LEU A 28 26.29 7.21 53.40
N PRO A 29 24.96 7.21 53.45
CA PRO A 29 24.11 7.01 52.25
C PRO A 29 24.41 8.00 51.12
N GLU A 30 24.84 9.21 51.45
CA GLU A 30 25.24 10.26 50.52
C GLU A 30 26.60 10.04 49.85
N CYS A 31 27.44 9.12 50.38
CA CYS A 31 28.76 8.77 49.88
C CYS A 31 28.79 7.50 49.06
N VAL A 32 27.67 6.76 48.99
CA VAL A 32 27.52 5.63 48.08
C VAL A 32 27.46 6.18 46.68
N PRO A 33 28.33 5.76 45.74
CA PRO A 33 28.19 6.16 44.33
C PRO A 33 26.78 5.77 43.87
N ILE A 34 25.99 6.78 43.54
CA ILE A 34 24.74 6.52 42.81
C ILE A 34 25.20 5.99 41.47
N ASP A 35 24.94 4.73 41.18
CA ASP A 35 25.12 4.20 39.84
C ASP A 35 24.50 5.19 38.85
N PRO A 36 25.21 5.61 37.80
CA PRO A 36 24.65 6.53 36.83
C PRO A 36 23.32 5.95 36.39
N VAL A 37 22.22 6.62 36.78
CA VAL A 37 20.89 6.28 36.25
C VAL A 37 21.03 6.43 34.77
N ASP A 38 20.87 5.34 34.02
CA ASP A 38 20.83 5.36 32.59
C ASP A 38 19.90 6.52 32.17
N PRO A 39 20.35 7.40 31.27
CA PRO A 39 19.52 8.53 30.86
C PRO A 39 18.17 7.97 30.41
N VAL A 40 17.12 8.31 31.18
CA VAL A 40 15.75 7.92 30.81
C VAL A 40 15.52 8.52 29.42
N GLU A 41 15.44 7.66 28.41
CA GLU A 41 15.10 8.13 27.07
C GLU A 41 13.82 8.97 27.16
N PRO A 42 13.83 10.19 26.62
CA PRO A 42 12.62 11.00 26.62
C PRO A 42 11.50 10.22 25.96
N PRO A 43 10.27 10.26 26.50
CA PRO A 43 9.15 9.57 25.90
C PRO A 43 9.02 9.99 24.43
N PRO A 44 8.69 9.06 23.53
CA PRO A 44 8.57 9.36 22.12
C PRO A 44 7.55 10.50 21.90
N PRO A 45 7.83 11.43 21.00
CA PRO A 45 6.96 12.57 20.78
C PRO A 45 5.55 12.12 20.37
N VAL A 46 4.54 12.76 20.93
CA VAL A 46 3.14 12.53 20.58
C VAL A 46 2.84 13.29 19.29
N LEU A 47 2.47 12.56 18.25
CA LEU A 47 2.24 13.13 16.93
C LEU A 47 0.76 13.43 16.68
N ARG A 48 0.54 14.47 15.89
CA ARG A 48 -0.80 14.84 15.42
C ARG A 48 -1.32 13.79 14.42
N PRO A 49 -2.64 13.49 14.41
CA PRO A 49 -3.23 12.48 13.52
C PRO A 49 -3.13 12.84 12.03
N GLU A 50 -2.94 14.12 11.67
CA GLU A 50 -2.74 14.57 10.29
C GLU A 50 -1.55 13.88 9.64
N ALA A 51 -0.47 13.62 10.38
CA ALA A 51 0.67 12.85 9.89
C ALA A 51 0.26 11.49 9.32
N GLY A 52 -0.63 10.78 10.03
CA GLY A 52 -1.20 9.53 9.54
C GLY A 52 -2.08 9.70 8.32
N ALA A 53 -2.80 10.82 8.19
CA ALA A 53 -3.63 11.10 7.02
C ALA A 53 -2.79 11.36 5.75
N TYR A 54 -1.64 12.03 5.88
CA TYR A 54 -0.67 12.16 4.80
C TYR A 54 -0.11 10.80 4.38
N LEU A 55 0.29 9.96 5.34
CA LEU A 55 0.79 8.61 5.07
C LEU A 55 -0.30 7.70 4.46
N ALA A 56 -1.56 7.86 4.88
CA ALA A 56 -2.69 7.15 4.29
C ALA A 56 -2.93 7.55 2.83
N ASN A 57 -2.88 8.85 2.53
CA ASN A 57 -2.98 9.36 1.16
C ASN A 57 -1.86 8.82 0.28
N GLN A 58 -0.62 8.83 0.77
CA GLN A 58 0.54 8.25 0.07
C GLN A 58 0.36 6.76 -0.20
N SER A 59 -0.03 5.98 0.82
CA SER A 59 -0.29 4.55 0.67
C SER A 59 -1.41 4.27 -0.33
N ALA A 60 -2.48 5.06 -0.30
CA ALA A 60 -3.59 4.94 -1.25
C ALA A 60 -3.12 5.23 -2.69
N ALA A 61 -2.38 6.30 -2.92
CA ALA A 61 -1.87 6.67 -4.24
C ALA A 61 -0.93 5.60 -4.81
N LEU A 62 -0.02 5.04 -4.00
CA LEU A 62 0.91 3.99 -4.39
C LEU A 62 0.21 2.69 -4.86
N ASN A 63 -0.97 2.38 -4.32
CA ASN A 63 -1.65 1.11 -4.56
C ASN A 63 -2.92 1.23 -5.42
N MET A 64 -3.45 2.45 -5.63
CA MET A 64 -4.75 2.70 -6.27
C MET A 64 -4.87 2.06 -7.66
N PHE A 65 -3.82 2.16 -8.47
CA PHE A 65 -3.79 1.65 -9.84
C PHE A 65 -2.95 0.39 -10.02
N ALA A 66 -2.65 -0.34 -8.93
CA ALA A 66 -1.99 -1.64 -9.02
C ALA A 66 -2.74 -2.56 -9.98
N HIS A 67 -1.98 -3.21 -10.88
CA HIS A 67 -2.58 -3.94 -12.00
C HIS A 67 -1.88 -5.29 -12.22
N ARG A 68 -2.67 -6.33 -12.46
CA ARG A 68 -2.24 -7.69 -12.77
C ARG A 68 -2.84 -8.10 -14.12
N MET A 69 -2.25 -9.08 -14.77
CA MET A 69 -2.78 -9.60 -16.03
C MET A 69 -4.27 -9.98 -15.93
N HIS A 70 -4.67 -10.72 -14.90
CA HIS A 70 -6.07 -11.16 -14.71
C HIS A 70 -7.06 -10.04 -14.36
N ASP A 71 -6.59 -8.83 -14.09
CA ASP A 71 -7.47 -7.66 -13.88
C ASP A 71 -8.15 -7.16 -15.16
N ARG A 72 -7.75 -7.68 -16.32
CA ARG A 72 -8.37 -7.41 -17.63
C ARG A 72 -9.32 -8.54 -18.09
N GLY A 73 -9.59 -9.48 -17.21
CA GLY A 73 -10.41 -10.65 -17.48
C GLY A 73 -9.63 -11.86 -17.98
N PRO A 74 -10.33 -12.93 -18.36
CA PRO A 74 -9.71 -14.17 -18.79
C PRO A 74 -8.83 -13.99 -20.02
N MET A 75 -7.72 -14.72 -20.10
CA MET A 75 -6.80 -14.71 -21.24
C MET A 75 -7.44 -15.27 -22.52
N THR A 76 -8.53 -15.95 -22.41
CA THR A 76 -9.06 -16.80 -23.45
C THR A 76 -9.93 -16.08 -24.47
N ALA A 77 -9.44 -15.96 -25.69
CA ALA A 77 -10.22 -16.09 -26.93
C ALA A 77 -9.24 -16.43 -28.03
N PRO A 78 -9.41 -17.58 -28.71
CA PRO A 78 -8.68 -17.84 -29.92
C PRO A 78 -9.10 -16.82 -30.99
N GLY A 79 -8.10 -16.27 -31.69
CA GLY A 79 -8.32 -15.33 -32.78
C GLY A 79 -7.69 -13.98 -32.62
N ASP A 80 -7.79 -13.18 -33.66
CA ASP A 80 -7.24 -11.82 -33.76
C ASP A 80 -8.22 -10.75 -33.26
N ASP A 81 -9.34 -11.14 -32.64
CA ASP A 81 -10.33 -10.22 -32.10
C ASP A 81 -9.71 -9.35 -30.99
N ARG A 82 -9.89 -8.05 -31.11
CA ARG A 82 -9.48 -7.08 -30.08
C ARG A 82 -10.49 -7.10 -28.94
N HIS A 83 -10.03 -6.72 -27.77
CA HIS A 83 -10.89 -6.66 -26.60
C HIS A 83 -10.91 -5.25 -26.01
N ALA A 84 -12.09 -4.81 -25.63
CA ALA A 84 -12.28 -3.71 -24.70
C ALA A 84 -12.73 -4.28 -23.37
N TRP A 85 -12.26 -3.69 -22.27
CA TRP A 85 -12.57 -4.13 -20.92
C TRP A 85 -12.81 -2.96 -19.98
N ALA A 86 -13.59 -3.21 -18.95
CA ALA A 86 -13.80 -2.28 -17.84
C ALA A 86 -13.82 -3.07 -16.53
N ARG A 87 -13.24 -2.52 -15.48
CA ARG A 87 -13.35 -3.05 -14.12
C ARG A 87 -13.67 -1.97 -13.11
N VAL A 88 -14.43 -2.34 -12.10
CA VAL A 88 -14.63 -1.56 -10.88
C VAL A 88 -14.08 -2.35 -9.70
N GLY A 89 -13.47 -1.65 -8.76
CA GLY A 89 -12.94 -2.25 -7.55
C GLY A 89 -13.24 -1.41 -6.32
N ARG A 90 -13.37 -2.07 -5.19
CA ARG A 90 -13.45 -1.44 -3.87
C ARG A 90 -12.65 -2.24 -2.87
N GLY A 91 -11.93 -1.55 -1.99
CA GLY A 91 -11.15 -2.18 -0.95
C GLY A 91 -11.12 -1.34 0.33
N ASN A 92 -10.97 -2.03 1.45
CA ASN A 92 -10.76 -1.43 2.77
C ASN A 92 -9.41 -1.88 3.29
N VAL A 93 -8.63 -0.95 3.82
CA VAL A 93 -7.30 -1.22 4.38
C VAL A 93 -7.22 -0.66 5.79
N ASP A 94 -6.72 -1.49 6.71
CA ASP A 94 -6.41 -1.12 8.10
C ASP A 94 -4.91 -1.28 8.30
N PHE A 95 -4.24 -0.28 8.85
CA PHE A 95 -2.83 -0.34 9.23
C PHE A 95 -2.51 0.67 10.33
N SER A 96 -1.31 0.60 10.87
CA SER A 96 -0.79 1.57 11.83
C SER A 96 0.24 2.47 11.17
N ALA A 97 0.49 3.62 11.75
CA ALA A 97 1.58 4.52 11.37
C ALA A 97 2.30 5.03 12.61
N VAL A 98 3.55 5.44 12.38
CA VAL A 98 4.42 6.06 13.39
C VAL A 98 4.57 5.18 14.63
N GLY A 99 5.10 3.97 14.43
CA GLY A 99 5.35 3.02 15.53
C GLY A 99 4.08 2.62 16.27
N GLY A 100 2.93 2.58 15.59
CA GLY A 100 1.65 2.18 16.17
C GLY A 100 0.88 3.28 16.90
N GLN A 101 1.37 4.53 16.96
CA GLN A 101 0.65 5.63 17.61
C GLN A 101 -0.63 6.02 16.89
N LEU A 102 -0.65 5.88 15.55
CA LEU A 102 -1.76 6.27 14.70
C LEU A 102 -2.43 5.03 14.10
N ALA A 103 -3.72 4.89 14.29
CA ALA A 103 -4.54 3.87 13.63
C ALA A 103 -5.15 4.47 12.36
N VAL A 104 -4.99 3.78 11.24
CA VAL A 104 -5.46 4.21 9.93
C VAL A 104 -6.48 3.20 9.40
N ASP A 105 -7.65 3.69 9.03
CA ASP A 105 -8.72 2.98 8.31
C ASP A 105 -8.95 3.69 6.98
N GLY A 106 -8.86 2.99 5.87
CA GLY A 106 -8.98 3.54 4.53
C GLY A 106 -9.91 2.74 3.62
N THR A 107 -10.65 3.44 2.77
CA THR A 107 -11.47 2.83 1.72
C THR A 107 -11.05 3.39 0.38
N THR A 108 -10.82 2.51 -0.60
CA THR A 108 -10.48 2.88 -1.98
C THR A 108 -11.55 2.38 -2.94
N SER A 109 -11.91 3.18 -3.92
CA SER A 109 -12.78 2.81 -5.04
C SER A 109 -12.08 3.15 -6.35
N LEU A 110 -12.20 2.28 -7.35
CA LEU A 110 -11.48 2.31 -8.60
C LEU A 110 -12.40 2.00 -9.78
N LEU A 111 -12.23 2.72 -10.87
CA LEU A 111 -12.69 2.37 -12.22
C LEU A 111 -11.48 2.35 -13.14
N GLN A 112 -11.28 1.26 -13.87
CA GLN A 112 -10.31 1.20 -14.99
C GLN A 112 -11.02 0.68 -16.23
N ILE A 113 -10.65 1.24 -17.37
CA ILE A 113 -11.09 0.84 -18.69
C ILE A 113 -9.86 0.69 -19.59
N GLY A 114 -9.93 -0.18 -20.56
CA GLY A 114 -8.86 -0.33 -21.55
C GLY A 114 -9.31 -1.06 -22.79
N SER A 115 -8.46 -1.02 -23.81
CA SER A 115 -8.70 -1.71 -25.07
C SER A 115 -7.40 -2.15 -25.70
N ASP A 116 -7.43 -3.31 -26.33
CA ASP A 116 -6.37 -3.77 -27.22
C ASP A 116 -6.30 -2.85 -28.44
N VAL A 117 -5.12 -2.35 -28.75
CA VAL A 117 -4.83 -1.56 -29.95
C VAL A 117 -4.32 -2.49 -31.06
N LEU A 118 -3.44 -3.43 -30.67
CA LEU A 118 -2.90 -4.45 -31.55
C LEU A 118 -3.10 -5.81 -30.91
N ARG A 119 -3.49 -6.79 -31.73
CA ARG A 119 -3.55 -8.19 -31.34
C ARG A 119 -3.13 -9.05 -32.52
N THR A 120 -2.24 -10.00 -32.29
CA THR A 120 -1.75 -10.94 -33.29
C THR A 120 -1.57 -12.28 -32.62
N GLY A 121 -2.35 -13.31 -33.02
CA GLY A 121 -2.22 -14.65 -32.50
C GLY A 121 -2.11 -14.70 -30.97
N ASN A 122 -0.89 -14.85 -30.48
CA ASN A 122 -0.57 -15.01 -29.06
C ASN A 122 -0.05 -13.74 -28.35
N ALA A 123 -0.09 -12.58 -29.00
CA ALA A 123 0.33 -11.31 -28.41
C ALA A 123 -0.73 -10.22 -28.52
N SER A 124 -0.87 -9.40 -27.49
CA SER A 124 -1.71 -8.21 -27.49
C SER A 124 -1.00 -7.02 -26.84
N VAL A 125 -1.27 -5.83 -27.38
CA VAL A 125 -0.83 -4.54 -26.80
C VAL A 125 -2.04 -3.61 -26.74
N GLY A 126 -2.20 -2.92 -25.63
CA GLY A 126 -3.34 -2.05 -25.42
C GLY A 126 -3.03 -0.84 -24.56
N VAL A 127 -4.06 -0.02 -24.42
CA VAL A 127 -4.05 1.20 -23.62
C VAL A 127 -5.09 1.11 -22.50
N MET A 128 -4.86 1.81 -21.41
CA MET A 128 -5.79 1.83 -20.29
C MET A 128 -5.86 3.21 -19.64
N LEU A 129 -7.01 3.49 -19.05
CA LEU A 129 -7.31 4.68 -18.28
C LEU A 129 -7.85 4.26 -16.92
N GLY A 130 -7.51 5.00 -15.88
CA GLY A 130 -7.97 4.76 -14.53
C GLY A 130 -8.50 6.02 -13.88
N SER A 131 -9.51 5.87 -13.03
CA SER A 131 -10.00 6.89 -12.12
C SER A 131 -10.28 6.24 -10.78
N GLY A 132 -9.85 6.87 -9.69
CA GLY A 132 -10.02 6.31 -8.37
C GLY A 132 -10.15 7.38 -7.28
N ARG A 133 -10.66 6.94 -6.15
CA ARG A 133 -10.80 7.74 -4.95
C ARG A 133 -10.50 6.89 -3.73
N ALA A 134 -9.77 7.47 -2.79
CA ALA A 134 -9.60 6.92 -1.46
C ALA A 134 -10.01 7.95 -0.41
N ASP A 135 -10.67 7.48 0.64
CA ASP A 135 -10.98 8.24 1.85
C ASP A 135 -10.39 7.48 3.04
N SER A 136 -9.76 8.19 3.97
CA SER A 136 -9.18 7.59 5.17
C SER A 136 -9.58 8.35 6.42
N SER A 137 -9.66 7.62 7.53
CA SER A 137 -9.82 8.13 8.89
C SER A 137 -8.63 7.68 9.72
N VAL A 138 -8.06 8.60 10.47
CA VAL A 138 -6.90 8.35 11.33
C VAL A 138 -7.24 8.77 12.74
N VAL A 139 -6.90 7.91 13.70
CA VAL A 139 -7.11 8.19 15.13
C VAL A 139 -5.79 8.00 15.87
N SER A 140 -5.41 9.00 16.67
CA SER A 140 -4.29 8.87 17.59
C SER A 140 -4.70 7.99 18.78
N ARG A 141 -3.99 6.90 18.99
CA ARG A 141 -4.20 6.03 20.17
C ARG A 141 -3.75 6.67 21.47
N VAL A 142 -2.95 7.72 21.38
CA VAL A 142 -2.42 8.43 22.56
C VAL A 142 -3.36 9.55 23.00
N THR A 143 -3.86 10.36 22.06
CA THR A 143 -4.67 11.55 22.37
C THR A 143 -6.15 11.38 22.08
N GLY A 144 -6.54 10.40 21.28
CA GLY A 144 -7.92 10.24 20.78
C GLY A 144 -8.32 11.22 19.68
N TYR A 145 -7.45 12.18 19.32
CA TYR A 145 -7.73 13.09 18.20
C TYR A 145 -7.72 12.35 16.87
N SER A 146 -8.46 12.89 15.90
CA SER A 146 -8.59 12.28 14.59
C SER A 146 -8.31 13.26 13.45
N ALA A 147 -7.95 12.69 12.29
CA ALA A 147 -7.83 13.41 11.04
C ALA A 147 -8.43 12.59 9.90
N LYS A 148 -8.70 13.23 8.78
CA LYS A 148 -9.22 12.61 7.57
C LYS A 148 -8.28 12.88 6.40
N GLY A 149 -8.03 11.84 5.61
CA GLY A 149 -7.34 11.93 4.34
C GLY A 149 -8.30 11.67 3.17
N ARG A 150 -8.03 12.27 2.03
CA ARG A 150 -8.72 11.98 0.77
C ARG A 150 -7.76 12.11 -0.39
N VAL A 151 -7.86 11.15 -1.32
CA VAL A 151 -7.12 11.13 -2.57
C VAL A 151 -8.10 10.95 -3.72
N ARG A 152 -7.95 11.73 -4.78
CA ARG A 152 -8.59 11.49 -6.07
C ARG A 152 -7.49 11.33 -7.10
N GLY A 153 -7.53 10.24 -7.85
CA GLY A 153 -6.49 9.90 -8.81
C GLY A 153 -7.05 9.63 -10.19
N THR A 154 -6.26 9.98 -11.19
CA THR A 154 -6.43 9.56 -12.58
C THR A 154 -5.13 8.97 -13.08
N ALA A 155 -5.22 7.95 -13.95
CA ALA A 155 -4.05 7.31 -14.54
C ALA A 155 -4.26 7.01 -16.01
N VAL A 156 -3.16 7.05 -16.76
CA VAL A 156 -3.08 6.55 -18.13
C VAL A 156 -1.99 5.49 -18.18
N GLY A 157 -2.16 4.48 -19.03
CA GLY A 157 -1.16 3.42 -19.13
C GLY A 157 -1.25 2.64 -20.42
N VAL A 158 -0.22 1.84 -20.61
CA VAL A 158 -0.12 0.87 -21.71
C VAL A 158 0.15 -0.50 -21.12
N TYR A 159 -0.28 -1.54 -21.81
CA TYR A 159 0.02 -2.91 -21.43
C TYR A 159 0.33 -3.77 -22.64
N GLY A 160 1.03 -4.87 -22.40
CA GLY A 160 1.30 -5.89 -23.39
C GLY A 160 1.32 -7.27 -22.76
N THR A 161 0.70 -8.24 -23.44
CA THR A 161 0.64 -9.64 -23.01
C THR A 161 1.09 -10.52 -24.16
N TRP A 162 1.92 -11.49 -23.84
CA TRP A 162 2.27 -12.60 -24.70
C TRP A 162 1.94 -13.92 -24.02
N SER A 163 1.37 -14.87 -24.71
CA SER A 163 1.11 -16.24 -24.25
C SER A 163 1.70 -17.25 -25.22
N GLN A 164 2.25 -18.33 -24.69
CA GLN A 164 2.82 -19.42 -25.49
C GLN A 164 1.74 -20.10 -26.34
N ASP A 165 0.59 -20.31 -25.75
CA ASP A 165 -0.59 -20.87 -26.41
C ASP A 165 -1.53 -19.72 -26.80
N ALA A 166 -1.93 -19.67 -28.09
CA ALA A 166 -2.84 -18.66 -28.59
C ALA A 166 -4.21 -18.69 -27.90
N ASP A 167 -4.64 -19.87 -27.44
CA ASP A 167 -5.87 -20.04 -26.67
C ASP A 167 -5.73 -19.56 -25.21
N GLY A 168 -4.49 -19.31 -24.75
CA GLY A 168 -4.18 -18.79 -23.42
C GLY A 168 -4.55 -19.73 -22.26
N THR A 169 -4.91 -20.98 -22.55
CA THR A 169 -5.36 -21.95 -21.53
C THR A 169 -4.23 -22.71 -20.90
N GLN A 170 -3.11 -22.89 -21.58
CA GLN A 170 -1.92 -23.61 -21.11
C GLN A 170 -0.65 -22.89 -21.53
N GLY A 171 0.48 -23.29 -20.93
CA GLY A 171 1.78 -22.76 -21.28
C GLY A 171 2.16 -21.49 -20.54
N ALA A 172 3.26 -20.90 -20.97
CA ALA A 172 3.84 -19.70 -20.39
C ALA A 172 3.11 -18.43 -20.85
N TYR A 173 3.12 -17.41 -19.99
CA TYR A 173 2.73 -16.06 -20.35
C TYR A 173 3.71 -15.03 -19.79
N ILE A 174 3.76 -13.90 -20.45
CA ILE A 174 4.45 -12.69 -19.96
C ILE A 174 3.50 -11.51 -20.15
N ASP A 175 3.37 -10.71 -19.12
CA ASP A 175 2.55 -9.49 -19.13
C ASP A 175 3.37 -8.33 -18.58
N ALA A 176 3.31 -7.20 -19.26
CA ALA A 176 3.97 -5.97 -18.82
C ALA A 176 3.00 -4.79 -18.90
N ASN A 177 3.12 -3.86 -17.96
CA ASN A 177 2.38 -2.61 -18.02
C ASN A 177 3.19 -1.43 -17.48
N LEU A 178 2.89 -0.25 -18.03
CA LEU A 178 3.42 1.04 -17.60
C LEU A 178 2.25 1.98 -17.35
N GLN A 179 2.26 2.70 -16.24
CA GLN A 179 1.20 3.64 -15.88
C GLN A 179 1.78 4.93 -15.32
N PHE A 180 1.10 6.04 -15.60
CA PHE A 180 1.36 7.36 -15.04
C PHE A 180 0.09 7.88 -14.39
N GLY A 181 0.18 8.23 -13.11
CA GLY A 181 -0.94 8.71 -12.30
C GLY A 181 -0.69 10.11 -11.76
N ARG A 182 -1.79 10.88 -11.61
CA ARG A 182 -1.83 12.16 -10.90
C ARG A 182 -2.92 12.10 -9.86
N PHE A 183 -2.67 12.75 -8.72
CA PHE A 183 -3.56 12.70 -7.57
C PHE A 183 -3.71 14.08 -6.94
N ASP A 184 -4.97 14.45 -6.67
CA ASP A 184 -5.34 15.56 -5.81
C ASP A 184 -5.55 15.02 -4.40
N ASN A 185 -4.81 15.54 -3.44
CA ASN A 185 -4.80 15.08 -2.06
C ASN A 185 -5.38 16.15 -1.13
N ARG A 186 -6.10 15.70 -0.11
CA ARG A 186 -6.62 16.55 0.95
C ARG A 186 -6.39 15.90 2.30
N VAL A 187 -5.94 16.70 3.27
CA VAL A 187 -5.82 16.31 4.68
C VAL A 187 -6.59 17.32 5.53
N GLN A 188 -7.29 16.84 6.55
CA GLN A 188 -8.06 17.69 7.44
C GLN A 188 -8.03 17.13 8.86
N GLY A 189 -7.46 17.88 9.79
CA GLY A 189 -7.54 17.65 11.23
C GLY A 189 -8.82 18.23 11.84
N ILE A 190 -9.10 17.88 13.09
CA ILE A 190 -10.22 18.44 13.84
C ILE A 190 -9.99 19.93 14.12
N GLY A 191 -10.92 20.77 13.68
CA GLY A 191 -10.86 22.21 13.90
C GLY A 191 -9.79 22.95 13.10
N LEU A 192 -9.18 22.28 12.11
CA LEU A 192 -8.20 22.86 11.22
C LEU A 192 -8.78 23.04 9.81
N GLU A 193 -8.24 24.03 9.11
CA GLU A 193 -8.53 24.20 7.68
C GLU A 193 -7.98 22.99 6.90
N PRO A 194 -8.66 22.61 5.80
CA PRO A 194 -8.19 21.52 4.99
C PRO A 194 -6.96 21.91 4.17
N GLU A 195 -5.93 21.07 4.22
CA GLU A 195 -4.73 21.20 3.43
C GLU A 195 -4.86 20.44 2.12
N HIS A 196 -4.37 21.03 1.02
CA HIS A 196 -4.43 20.49 -0.33
C HIS A 196 -3.03 20.41 -0.93
N TYR A 197 -2.71 19.30 -1.60
CA TYR A 197 -1.45 19.12 -2.32
C TYR A 197 -1.61 18.11 -3.45
N ASP A 198 -0.73 18.20 -4.43
CA ASP A 198 -0.72 17.28 -5.57
C ASP A 198 0.36 16.22 -5.41
N SER A 199 0.13 15.07 -6.03
CA SER A 199 1.15 14.02 -6.14
C SER A 199 1.03 13.28 -7.47
N ARG A 200 2.12 12.61 -7.85
CA ARG A 200 2.24 11.88 -9.10
C ARG A 200 2.95 10.55 -8.91
N MET A 201 2.64 9.62 -9.77
CA MET A 201 3.19 8.28 -9.76
C MET A 201 3.58 7.86 -11.18
N ALA A 202 4.71 7.19 -11.31
CA ALA A 202 5.06 6.38 -12.46
C ALA A 202 5.25 4.93 -11.99
N SER A 203 4.63 3.97 -12.64
CA SER A 203 4.75 2.57 -12.30
C SER A 203 5.05 1.70 -13.51
N ALA A 204 5.88 0.68 -13.30
CA ALA A 204 6.18 -0.36 -14.25
C ALA A 204 5.98 -1.72 -13.59
N SER A 205 5.40 -2.68 -14.29
CA SER A 205 5.18 -4.04 -13.80
C SER A 205 5.49 -5.06 -14.89
N LEU A 206 6.10 -6.16 -14.48
CA LEU A 206 6.34 -7.34 -15.29
C LEU A 206 5.83 -8.57 -14.52
N GLU A 207 4.93 -9.32 -15.14
CA GLU A 207 4.35 -10.55 -14.60
C GLU A 207 4.62 -11.71 -15.55
N THR A 208 4.91 -12.88 -15.01
CA THR A 208 5.04 -14.13 -15.76
C THR A 208 4.43 -15.27 -14.98
N GLY A 209 4.04 -16.30 -15.69
CA GLY A 209 3.54 -17.53 -15.10
C GLY A 209 3.47 -18.65 -16.13
N TYR A 210 3.10 -19.82 -15.64
CA TYR A 210 2.93 -20.99 -16.47
C TYR A 210 1.68 -21.76 -16.06
N THR A 211 0.81 -22.08 -16.99
CA THR A 211 -0.45 -22.82 -16.74
C THR A 211 -0.28 -24.28 -17.06
N PHE A 212 -0.39 -25.11 -16.04
CA PHE A 212 -0.39 -26.58 -16.13
C PHE A 212 -1.83 -27.08 -16.10
N ASN A 213 -2.19 -27.95 -17.05
CA ASN A 213 -3.39 -28.78 -16.91
C ASN A 213 -3.04 -29.95 -15.97
N VAL A 214 -3.71 -30.03 -14.83
CA VAL A 214 -3.46 -31.07 -13.82
C VAL A 214 -4.53 -32.14 -13.82
N TRP A 215 -5.69 -31.85 -14.44
CA TRP A 215 -6.75 -32.82 -14.60
C TRP A 215 -7.65 -32.42 -15.78
N GLN A 216 -8.04 -33.43 -16.60
CA GLN A 216 -8.89 -33.26 -17.76
C GLN A 216 -10.02 -34.30 -17.70
N GLY A 217 -11.26 -33.82 -17.58
CA GLY A 217 -12.46 -34.63 -17.70
C GLY A 217 -13.18 -34.40 -19.05
N THR A 218 -14.34 -34.98 -19.21
CA THR A 218 -15.13 -34.86 -20.47
C THR A 218 -15.70 -33.46 -20.71
N ALA A 219 -16.10 -32.76 -19.64
CA ALA A 219 -16.73 -31.44 -19.72
C ALA A 219 -16.09 -30.41 -18.79
N SER A 220 -15.00 -30.76 -18.14
CA SER A 220 -14.32 -29.89 -17.15
C SER A 220 -12.83 -30.18 -17.10
N ALA A 221 -12.04 -29.18 -16.70
CA ALA A 221 -10.61 -29.28 -16.52
C ALA A 221 -10.18 -28.49 -15.29
N LEU A 222 -9.05 -28.88 -14.72
CA LEU A 222 -8.42 -28.18 -13.59
C LEU A 222 -7.02 -27.77 -13.97
N TYR A 223 -6.68 -26.53 -13.65
CA TYR A 223 -5.40 -25.92 -13.95
C TYR A 223 -4.74 -25.36 -12.71
N VAL A 224 -3.43 -25.38 -12.70
CA VAL A 224 -2.58 -24.74 -11.68
C VAL A 224 -1.62 -23.79 -12.39
N GLN A 225 -1.55 -22.56 -11.92
CA GLN A 225 -0.77 -21.50 -12.53
C GLN A 225 0.11 -20.80 -11.48
N PRO A 226 1.37 -21.20 -11.32
CA PRO A 226 2.35 -20.40 -10.60
C PRO A 226 2.60 -19.08 -11.32
N GLN A 227 2.77 -18.00 -10.54
CA GLN A 227 2.88 -16.63 -11.01
C GLN A 227 3.98 -15.90 -10.26
N LEU A 228 4.73 -15.08 -10.97
CA LEU A 228 5.71 -14.13 -10.43
C LEU A 228 5.45 -12.75 -11.04
N GLN A 229 5.38 -11.72 -10.20
CA GLN A 229 5.27 -10.33 -10.65
C GLN A 229 6.30 -9.48 -9.92
N LEU A 230 6.97 -8.60 -10.66
CA LEU A 230 7.82 -7.54 -10.16
C LEU A 230 7.21 -6.20 -10.58
N SER A 231 7.13 -5.27 -9.65
CA SER A 231 6.59 -3.93 -9.91
C SER A 231 7.49 -2.89 -9.27
N HIS A 232 7.73 -1.80 -9.97
CA HIS A 232 8.43 -0.63 -9.47
C HIS A 232 7.52 0.58 -9.54
N VAL A 233 7.48 1.36 -8.46
CA VAL A 233 6.69 2.59 -8.37
C VAL A 233 7.61 3.74 -7.95
N ASP A 234 7.66 4.80 -8.75
CA ASP A 234 8.24 6.10 -8.41
C ASP A 234 7.08 7.04 -8.04
N PHE A 235 7.09 7.52 -6.81
CA PHE A 235 6.05 8.41 -6.28
C PHE A 235 6.66 9.72 -5.81
N ARG A 236 5.99 10.82 -6.14
CA ARG A 236 6.39 12.16 -5.72
C ARG A 236 5.18 12.97 -5.31
N ALA A 237 5.22 13.52 -4.11
CA ALA A 237 4.26 14.50 -3.61
C ALA A 237 4.90 15.90 -3.65
N ASP A 238 4.10 16.91 -3.90
CA ASP A 238 4.57 18.29 -3.88
C ASP A 238 4.82 18.74 -2.44
N ARG A 239 5.96 19.39 -2.23
CA ARG A 239 6.27 20.05 -0.95
C ARG A 239 5.27 21.19 -0.72
N HIS A 240 4.74 21.28 0.49
CA HIS A 240 3.87 22.39 0.86
C HIS A 240 4.06 22.77 2.33
N VAL A 241 3.51 23.92 2.68
CA VAL A 241 3.49 24.42 4.06
C VAL A 241 2.04 24.53 4.47
N GLU A 242 1.70 23.82 5.56
CA GLU A 242 0.36 23.88 6.16
C GLU A 242 0.06 25.30 6.67
N SER A 243 -1.21 25.63 6.80
CA SER A 243 -1.69 26.91 7.34
C SER A 243 -1.14 27.24 8.73
N ASN A 244 -0.76 26.25 9.50
CA ASN A 244 -0.13 26.36 10.83
C ASN A 244 1.40 26.51 10.78
N GLY A 245 2.01 26.53 9.59
CA GLY A 245 3.46 26.66 9.37
C GLY A 245 4.23 25.34 9.34
N THR A 246 3.59 24.18 9.49
CA THR A 246 4.26 22.88 9.36
C THR A 246 4.70 22.64 7.92
N VAL A 247 5.97 22.35 7.72
CA VAL A 247 6.53 22.01 6.40
C VAL A 247 6.36 20.52 6.17
N ILE A 248 5.63 20.17 5.12
CA ILE A 248 5.48 18.79 4.65
C ILE A 248 6.35 18.62 3.41
N ASP A 249 7.28 17.68 3.48
CA ASP A 249 8.12 17.31 2.36
C ASP A 249 8.03 15.80 2.12
N HIS A 250 8.32 15.38 0.90
CA HIS A 250 8.35 13.96 0.61
C HIS A 250 9.68 13.37 1.07
N ALA A 251 9.61 12.17 1.59
CA ALA A 251 10.74 11.28 1.75
C ALA A 251 10.55 10.09 0.80
N ASP A 252 11.33 9.03 1.00
CA ASP A 252 11.26 7.86 0.13
C ASP A 252 9.88 7.18 0.17
N ALA A 253 9.26 7.03 -0.99
CA ALA A 253 8.01 6.32 -1.15
C ALA A 253 7.97 5.51 -2.46
N GLY A 254 7.38 4.31 -2.41
CA GLY A 254 7.34 3.39 -3.53
C GLY A 254 8.53 2.43 -3.56
N GLY A 255 9.18 2.29 -4.72
CA GLY A 255 10.29 1.35 -4.94
C GLY A 255 9.85 0.00 -5.49
N LEU A 256 10.72 -1.01 -5.36
CA LEU A 256 10.51 -2.34 -5.93
C LEU A 256 9.63 -3.20 -5.02
N SER A 257 8.65 -3.87 -5.61
CA SER A 257 7.82 -4.88 -4.96
C SER A 257 7.71 -6.14 -5.80
N GLY A 258 7.48 -7.27 -5.14
CA GLY A 258 7.33 -8.57 -5.77
C GLY A 258 6.10 -9.32 -5.26
N ARG A 259 5.53 -10.15 -6.12
CA ARG A 259 4.47 -11.10 -5.79
C ARG A 259 4.84 -12.47 -6.33
N LEU A 260 4.82 -13.46 -5.47
CA LEU A 260 4.91 -14.87 -5.84
C LEU A 260 3.58 -15.52 -5.46
N GLY A 261 2.94 -16.21 -6.39
CA GLY A 261 1.63 -16.78 -6.15
C GLY A 261 1.36 -18.05 -6.93
N VAL A 262 0.28 -18.70 -6.54
CA VAL A 262 -0.30 -19.83 -7.25
C VAL A 262 -1.80 -19.58 -7.39
N ARG A 263 -2.29 -19.70 -8.61
CA ARG A 263 -3.72 -19.67 -8.94
C ARG A 263 -4.15 -21.07 -9.35
N VAL A 264 -5.20 -21.58 -8.76
CA VAL A 264 -5.87 -22.81 -9.16
C VAL A 264 -7.21 -22.41 -9.75
N PHE A 265 -7.53 -22.87 -10.94
CA PHE A 265 -8.81 -22.55 -11.57
C PHE A 265 -9.39 -23.74 -12.32
N GLY A 266 -10.72 -23.82 -12.26
CA GLY A 266 -11.48 -24.81 -13.01
C GLY A 266 -11.92 -24.25 -14.35
N HIS A 267 -12.18 -25.13 -15.31
CA HIS A 267 -12.86 -24.80 -16.54
C HIS A 267 -14.03 -25.79 -16.70
N GLY A 268 -15.21 -25.26 -16.86
CA GLY A 268 -16.42 -26.08 -17.04
C GLY A 268 -17.44 -25.37 -17.87
N THR A 269 -18.39 -26.14 -18.41
CA THR A 269 -19.51 -25.62 -19.22
C THR A 269 -20.79 -25.75 -18.42
N ALA A 270 -21.52 -24.65 -18.23
CA ALA A 270 -22.83 -24.62 -17.59
C ALA A 270 -23.80 -23.81 -18.45
N ALA A 271 -24.93 -24.44 -18.85
CA ALA A 271 -25.97 -23.81 -19.68
C ALA A 271 -25.43 -23.14 -20.97
N GLY A 272 -24.45 -23.75 -21.63
CA GLY A 272 -23.83 -23.21 -22.85
C GLY A 272 -22.80 -22.11 -22.66
N ASN A 273 -22.52 -21.71 -21.40
CA ASN A 273 -21.50 -20.70 -21.04
C ASN A 273 -20.32 -21.38 -20.39
N THR A 274 -19.13 -20.79 -20.58
CA THR A 274 -17.92 -21.24 -19.88
C THR A 274 -17.83 -20.57 -18.54
N VAL A 275 -17.59 -21.35 -17.48
CA VAL A 275 -17.40 -20.89 -16.11
C VAL A 275 -16.04 -21.33 -15.63
N GLN A 276 -15.26 -20.40 -15.08
CA GLN A 276 -13.93 -20.63 -14.54
C GLN A 276 -13.83 -20.10 -13.09
N PRO A 277 -14.24 -20.88 -12.09
CA PRO A 277 -13.98 -20.53 -10.70
C PRO A 277 -12.49 -20.60 -10.42
N TYR A 278 -11.99 -19.73 -9.55
CA TYR A 278 -10.59 -19.72 -9.16
C TYR A 278 -10.37 -19.46 -7.67
N LEU A 279 -9.26 -19.97 -7.20
CA LEU A 279 -8.67 -19.66 -5.90
C LEU A 279 -7.20 -19.28 -6.12
N GLY A 280 -6.70 -18.31 -5.37
CA GLY A 280 -5.32 -17.89 -5.44
C GLY A 280 -4.74 -17.65 -4.05
N VAL A 281 -3.46 -17.96 -3.90
CA VAL A 281 -2.66 -17.58 -2.74
C VAL A 281 -1.42 -16.87 -3.22
N ASN A 282 -1.07 -15.77 -2.56
CA ASN A 282 0.07 -14.96 -2.94
C ASN A 282 0.89 -14.55 -1.70
N TRP A 283 2.19 -14.53 -1.84
CA TRP A 283 3.10 -13.83 -0.99
C TRP A 283 3.53 -12.54 -1.69
N LEU A 284 3.34 -11.41 -1.02
CA LEU A 284 3.73 -10.09 -1.52
C LEU A 284 4.87 -9.57 -0.65
N ARG A 285 5.89 -9.03 -1.32
CA ARG A 285 7.01 -8.37 -0.66
C ARG A 285 7.20 -6.98 -1.25
N GLY A 286 7.06 -5.95 -0.40
CA GLY A 286 7.26 -4.55 -0.76
C GLY A 286 8.64 -4.03 -0.35
N SER A 287 9.04 -2.88 -0.87
CA SER A 287 10.23 -2.15 -0.42
C SER A 287 10.14 -1.76 1.05
N GLY A 288 8.93 -1.62 1.56
CA GLY A 288 8.66 -1.21 2.95
C GLY A 288 8.90 0.27 3.21
N THR A 289 9.14 1.06 2.16
CA THR A 289 9.41 2.48 2.30
C THR A 289 8.15 3.27 1.98
N SER A 290 7.52 3.86 3.00
CA SER A 290 6.43 4.82 2.89
C SER A 290 6.61 5.84 4.00
N THR A 291 7.43 6.86 3.73
CA THR A 291 7.83 7.87 4.71
C THR A 291 7.53 9.27 4.17
N LEU A 292 7.33 10.20 5.09
CA LEU A 292 7.17 11.62 4.84
C LEU A 292 8.00 12.42 5.85
N GLN A 293 8.40 13.64 5.50
CA GLN A 293 9.07 14.55 6.41
C GLN A 293 8.09 15.62 6.92
N PHE A 294 8.08 15.80 8.23
CA PHE A 294 7.34 16.85 8.95
C PHE A 294 8.34 17.74 9.68
N ASN A 295 8.51 18.98 9.22
CA ASN A 295 9.53 19.91 9.74
C ASN A 295 10.95 19.30 9.80
N GLY A 296 11.25 18.36 8.89
CA GLY A 296 12.52 17.62 8.86
C GLY A 296 12.51 16.28 9.59
N ASP A 297 11.52 15.99 10.44
CA ASP A 297 11.37 14.69 11.07
C ASP A 297 10.76 13.68 10.11
N THR A 298 11.38 12.52 9.97
CA THR A 298 10.89 11.44 9.09
C THR A 298 9.90 10.55 9.83
N LEU A 299 8.67 10.48 9.30
CA LEU A 299 7.59 9.66 9.82
C LEU A 299 7.22 8.58 8.80
N GLY A 300 6.87 7.39 9.26
CA GLY A 300 6.59 6.24 8.41
C GLY A 300 5.24 5.59 8.66
N ALA A 301 4.69 4.98 7.62
CA ALA A 301 3.58 4.04 7.73
C ALA A 301 4.13 2.65 8.09
N ASP A 302 3.50 1.99 9.07
CA ASP A 302 3.88 0.66 9.55
C ASP A 302 3.31 -0.44 8.62
N VAL A 303 3.43 -0.25 7.29
CA VAL A 303 3.00 -1.24 6.31
C VAL A 303 4.03 -2.37 6.24
N PRO A 304 3.65 -3.62 6.50
CA PRO A 304 4.60 -4.72 6.56
C PRO A 304 5.21 -5.00 5.18
N ARG A 305 6.51 -5.32 5.17
CA ARG A 305 7.23 -5.73 3.96
C ARG A 305 6.67 -7.02 3.37
N ASN A 306 6.31 -7.98 4.24
CA ASN A 306 5.75 -9.24 3.82
C ASN A 306 4.25 -9.26 4.12
N ARG A 307 3.46 -9.61 3.11
CA ARG A 307 2.01 -9.75 3.20
C ARG A 307 1.57 -11.02 2.50
N TYR A 308 0.54 -11.64 3.00
CA TYR A 308 -0.06 -12.84 2.42
C TYR A 308 -1.46 -12.50 1.94
N GLU A 309 -1.80 -12.95 0.76
CA GLU A 309 -3.09 -12.70 0.13
C GLU A 309 -3.76 -14.02 -0.23
N MET A 310 -5.04 -14.11 0.05
CA MET A 310 -5.94 -15.12 -0.50
C MET A 310 -6.96 -14.42 -1.38
N GLN A 311 -7.28 -15.01 -2.51
CA GLN A 311 -8.29 -14.52 -3.43
C GLN A 311 -9.17 -15.65 -3.94
N ALA A 312 -10.44 -15.33 -4.20
CA ALA A 312 -11.41 -16.25 -4.77
C ALA A 312 -12.34 -15.50 -5.70
N GLY A 313 -12.77 -16.15 -6.76
CA GLY A 313 -13.68 -15.53 -7.72
C GLY A 313 -14.05 -16.47 -8.85
N ALA A 314 -14.68 -15.90 -9.87
CA ALA A 314 -15.03 -16.61 -11.07
C ALA A 314 -14.95 -15.72 -12.31
N GLU A 315 -14.68 -16.34 -13.43
CA GLU A 315 -14.73 -15.76 -14.77
C GLU A 315 -15.79 -16.48 -15.57
N LEU A 316 -16.61 -15.72 -16.31
CA LEU A 316 -17.72 -16.23 -17.09
C LEU A 316 -17.57 -15.76 -18.54
N LYS A 317 -17.61 -16.67 -19.50
CA LYS A 317 -17.71 -16.34 -20.91
C LYS A 317 -19.18 -16.47 -21.33
N LEU A 318 -19.76 -15.34 -21.72
CA LEU A 318 -21.16 -15.23 -22.11
C LEU A 318 -21.25 -15.14 -23.64
N GLY A 319 -21.60 -16.29 -24.26
CA GLY A 319 -21.59 -16.39 -25.73
C GLY A 319 -20.19 -16.22 -26.33
N GLN A 320 -20.11 -15.59 -27.52
CA GLN A 320 -18.85 -15.48 -28.27
C GLN A 320 -18.09 -14.19 -27.98
N ARG A 321 -18.76 -13.09 -27.59
CA ARG A 321 -18.19 -11.74 -27.51
C ARG A 321 -18.02 -11.20 -26.13
N TRP A 322 -18.81 -11.67 -25.16
CA TRP A 322 -18.82 -11.08 -23.82
C TRP A 322 -18.14 -11.98 -22.80
N GLY A 323 -17.44 -11.39 -21.89
CA GLY A 323 -16.90 -12.02 -20.69
C GLY A 323 -17.09 -11.13 -19.50
N THR A 324 -17.32 -11.72 -18.35
CA THR A 324 -17.36 -11.02 -17.06
C THR A 324 -16.53 -11.77 -16.04
N TRP A 325 -15.98 -11.06 -15.09
CA TRP A 325 -15.24 -11.67 -13.98
C TRP A 325 -15.51 -10.91 -12.70
N GLY A 326 -15.30 -11.58 -11.60
CA GLY A 326 -15.38 -10.98 -10.29
C GLY A 326 -14.65 -11.81 -9.27
N GLY A 327 -14.25 -11.15 -8.19
CA GLY A 327 -13.56 -11.81 -7.11
C GLY A 327 -13.37 -10.93 -5.91
N VAL A 328 -13.02 -11.59 -4.81
CA VAL A 328 -12.68 -10.98 -3.53
C VAL A 328 -11.27 -11.37 -3.14
N SER A 329 -10.60 -10.52 -2.39
CA SER A 329 -9.27 -10.77 -1.84
C SER A 329 -9.17 -10.31 -0.40
N VAL A 330 -8.34 -11.01 0.37
CA VAL A 330 -7.99 -10.65 1.74
C VAL A 330 -6.48 -10.72 1.87
N GLN A 331 -5.86 -9.62 2.30
CA GLN A 331 -4.45 -9.57 2.64
C GLN A 331 -4.27 -9.43 4.16
N ARG A 332 -3.20 -10.03 4.66
CA ARG A 332 -2.76 -9.94 6.04
C ARG A 332 -1.25 -9.73 6.09
N GLY A 333 -0.81 -9.05 7.13
CA GLY A 333 0.61 -8.81 7.41
C GLY A 333 0.83 -8.49 8.88
N ASP A 334 2.06 -8.23 9.24
CA ASP A 334 2.45 -7.86 10.60
C ASP A 334 1.80 -6.53 11.03
N HIS A 335 1.91 -6.22 12.32
CA HIS A 335 1.41 -4.97 12.93
C HIS A 335 -0.10 -4.74 12.71
N GLY A 336 -0.89 -5.82 12.54
CA GLY A 336 -2.34 -5.73 12.36
C GLY A 336 -2.78 -5.28 10.96
N TYR A 337 -1.85 -5.27 9.97
CA TYR A 337 -2.20 -4.93 8.60
C TYR A 337 -3.29 -5.86 8.04
N ARG A 338 -4.32 -5.26 7.49
CA ARG A 338 -5.41 -5.95 6.80
C ARG A 338 -5.84 -5.16 5.57
N ASN A 339 -6.04 -5.86 4.46
CA ASN A 339 -6.70 -5.29 3.29
C ASN A 339 -7.72 -6.28 2.77
N VAL A 340 -8.95 -5.83 2.55
CA VAL A 340 -10.04 -6.64 1.99
C VAL A 340 -10.57 -5.91 0.79
N GLY A 341 -10.62 -6.58 -0.36
CA GLY A 341 -11.06 -5.98 -1.60
C GLY A 341 -11.98 -6.89 -2.40
N GLY A 342 -12.72 -6.27 -3.30
CA GLY A 342 -13.52 -6.95 -4.30
C GLY A 342 -13.49 -6.19 -5.61
N GLN A 343 -13.63 -6.92 -6.72
CA GLN A 343 -13.70 -6.35 -8.05
C GLN A 343 -14.71 -7.09 -8.93
N LEU A 344 -15.24 -6.35 -9.87
CA LEU A 344 -16.08 -6.84 -10.97
C LEU A 344 -15.59 -6.24 -12.27
N GLY A 345 -15.64 -7.01 -13.34
CA GLY A 345 -15.26 -6.53 -14.66
C GLY A 345 -16.07 -7.13 -15.78
N LEU A 346 -16.04 -6.43 -16.89
CA LEU A 346 -16.70 -6.80 -18.14
C LEU A 346 -15.72 -6.65 -19.29
N ARG A 347 -15.74 -7.61 -20.22
CA ARG A 347 -14.93 -7.60 -21.44
C ARG A 347 -15.81 -7.86 -22.65
N MET A 348 -15.49 -7.20 -23.75
CA MET A 348 -16.13 -7.38 -25.04
C MET A 348 -15.07 -7.61 -26.12
N ALA A 349 -15.25 -8.63 -26.93
CA ALA A 349 -14.48 -8.89 -28.16
C ALA A 349 -15.16 -8.21 -29.38
N TRP A 350 -14.34 -7.59 -30.25
CA TRP A 350 -14.81 -6.85 -31.44
C TRP A 350 -13.83 -6.89 -32.59
#